data_afeea523edcf9cae48ce97216b985cd8
#
_entry.id   afeea523edcf9cae48ce97216b985cd8
#
_cell.length_a   1.000
_cell.length_b   1.000
_cell.length_c   1.000
_cell.angle_alpha   90.00
_cell.angle_beta   90.00
_cell.angle_gamma   90.00
#
_symmetry.space_group_name_H-M   'P 1'
#
loop_
_entity.id
_entity.type
_entity.pdbx_description
1 polymer ?
#
loop_
_entity_poly.entity_id
_entity_poly.type
_entity_poly.pdbx_seq_one_letter_code
_entity_poly.pdbx_strand_id
1 'polypeptide(L)'
;MRTMKLIIGLAAAILALKGGTIMAADSNQVAVIETKLGKIVIEFYDKDAPKTVANFIKLAKEGFYNGTTFHRVIPGFMIQGGDPLSKDGDRSNDGTGGPGYTVDAEIKREHKRGTVATARLGDAVNPNKASSGSQFFINLKSNDFLNGGYTVFGNVIAGMDVVDKIADVPRDPRDNPNDKVEMTKVYITTYTEALKK
;
A
#
# COMPACT_ATOMS: atom_id res chain seq x y z
N MET A 1 -55.44 -21.99 52.61
CA MET A 1 -55.05 -20.87 51.79
C MET A 1 -53.53 -20.97 51.51
N ARG A 2 -53.16 -21.43 50.29
CA ARG A 2 -51.75 -21.59 49.88
C ARG A 2 -51.41 -20.42 48.92
N THR A 3 -50.54 -19.56 49.33
CA THR A 3 -50.01 -18.44 48.52
C THR A 3 -48.91 -18.94 47.58
N MET A 4 -49.20 -18.82 46.26
CA MET A 4 -48.30 -19.17 45.18
C MET A 4 -47.41 -17.98 44.87
N LYS A 5 -46.12 -18.09 45.11
CA LYS A 5 -45.11 -17.06 44.73
C LYS A 5 -44.74 -17.20 43.27
N LEU A 6 -45.03 -16.18 42.48
CA LEU A 6 -44.67 -16.07 41.07
C LEU A 6 -43.18 -15.61 41.00
N ILE A 7 -42.33 -16.46 40.45
CA ILE A 7 -40.91 -16.08 40.16
C ILE A 7 -40.87 -15.62 38.71
N ILE A 8 -40.64 -14.31 38.53
CA ILE A 8 -40.39 -13.71 37.22
C ILE A 8 -38.89 -13.87 36.93
N GLY A 9 -38.55 -14.76 36.02
CA GLY A 9 -37.20 -14.91 35.52
C GLY A 9 -36.85 -13.84 34.48
N LEU A 10 -35.94 -12.97 34.80
CA LEU A 10 -35.41 -11.95 33.88
C LEU A 10 -34.32 -12.60 33.02
N ALA A 11 -34.64 -12.89 31.76
CA ALA A 11 -33.65 -13.36 30.80
C ALA A 11 -32.86 -12.16 30.26
N ALA A 12 -31.60 -12.02 30.70
CA ALA A 12 -30.68 -11.05 30.14
C ALA A 12 -30.13 -11.58 28.81
N ALA A 13 -30.57 -10.99 27.71
CA ALA A 13 -30.02 -11.24 26.38
C ALA A 13 -28.64 -10.57 26.29
N ILE A 14 -27.56 -11.35 26.33
CA ILE A 14 -26.20 -10.88 26.07
C ILE A 14 -26.03 -10.70 24.57
N LEU A 15 -26.12 -9.47 24.11
CA LEU A 15 -25.80 -9.08 22.73
C LEU A 15 -24.27 -9.10 22.58
N ALA A 16 -23.73 -10.17 21.99
CA ALA A 16 -22.31 -10.26 21.67
C ALA A 16 -22.00 -9.32 20.49
N LEU A 17 -21.47 -8.14 20.79
CA LEU A 17 -20.82 -7.31 19.79
C LEU A 17 -19.61 -8.10 19.24
N LYS A 18 -19.69 -8.54 17.99
CA LYS A 18 -18.51 -8.98 17.23
C LYS A 18 -17.67 -7.76 16.90
N GLY A 19 -16.88 -7.32 17.86
CA GLY A 19 -15.79 -6.39 17.63
C GLY A 19 -14.74 -7.10 16.77
N GLY A 20 -14.67 -6.75 15.49
CA GLY A 20 -13.57 -7.18 14.64
C GLY A 20 -12.27 -6.62 15.23
N THR A 21 -11.45 -7.49 15.81
CA THR A 21 -10.11 -7.15 16.28
C THR A 21 -9.32 -6.75 15.04
N ILE A 22 -9.03 -5.47 14.86
CA ILE A 22 -8.00 -5.01 13.92
C ILE A 22 -6.70 -5.58 14.49
N MET A 23 -6.22 -6.68 13.90
CA MET A 23 -4.92 -7.23 14.24
C MET A 23 -3.89 -6.16 13.90
N ALA A 24 -3.28 -5.56 14.92
CA ALA A 24 -2.10 -4.72 14.74
C ALA A 24 -1.08 -5.52 13.93
N ALA A 25 -0.54 -4.93 12.87
CA ALA A 25 0.51 -5.57 12.09
C ALA A 25 1.66 -5.91 13.06
N ASP A 26 2.12 -7.17 13.01
CA ASP A 26 3.29 -7.58 13.78
C ASP A 26 4.44 -6.67 13.37
N SER A 27 5.04 -5.94 14.33
CA SER A 27 6.07 -4.91 14.10
C SER A 27 7.34 -5.43 13.39
N ASN A 28 7.39 -6.73 13.07
CA ASN A 28 8.47 -7.40 12.36
C ASN A 28 8.09 -7.80 10.92
N GLN A 29 6.91 -7.43 10.42
CA GLN A 29 6.50 -7.74 9.04
C GLN A 29 7.05 -6.68 8.06
N VAL A 30 7.50 -7.17 6.90
CA VAL A 30 7.94 -6.35 5.77
C VAL A 30 7.29 -6.85 4.49
N ALA A 31 7.18 -5.98 3.49
CA ALA A 31 6.85 -6.39 2.14
C ALA A 31 8.11 -6.63 1.31
N VAL A 32 8.05 -7.64 0.46
CA VAL A 32 9.06 -7.89 -0.58
C VAL A 32 8.38 -7.78 -1.94
N ILE A 33 8.92 -6.93 -2.81
CA ILE A 33 8.54 -6.80 -4.21
C ILE A 33 9.64 -7.42 -5.05
N GLU A 34 9.33 -8.46 -5.81
CA GLU A 34 10.26 -9.10 -6.76
C GLU A 34 9.99 -8.57 -8.17
N THR A 35 11.05 -8.21 -8.86
CA THR A 35 11.05 -7.80 -10.27
C THR A 35 12.20 -8.48 -11.02
N LYS A 36 12.19 -8.44 -12.34
CA LYS A 36 13.34 -8.88 -13.14
C LYS A 36 14.64 -8.09 -12.88
N LEU A 37 14.53 -6.90 -12.29
CA LEU A 37 15.66 -6.01 -11.97
C LEU A 37 16.22 -6.22 -10.56
N GLY A 38 15.51 -7.01 -9.73
CA GLY A 38 15.89 -7.34 -8.36
C GLY A 38 14.74 -7.24 -7.37
N LYS A 39 15.09 -7.31 -6.08
CA LYS A 39 14.14 -7.25 -4.96
C LYS A 39 14.16 -5.89 -4.28
N ILE A 40 12.98 -5.44 -3.85
CA ILE A 40 12.79 -4.24 -3.01
C ILE A 40 12.14 -4.71 -1.72
N VAL A 41 12.70 -4.35 -0.58
CA VAL A 41 12.15 -4.68 0.75
C VAL A 41 11.67 -3.42 1.43
N ILE A 42 10.42 -3.43 1.90
CA ILE A 42 9.74 -2.28 2.50
C ILE A 42 9.35 -2.59 3.94
N GLU A 43 9.84 -1.78 4.90
CA GLU A 43 9.31 -1.75 6.26
C GLU A 43 8.06 -0.88 6.33
N PHE A 44 7.17 -1.16 7.31
CA PHE A 44 5.92 -0.45 7.45
C PHE A 44 5.94 0.57 8.60
N TYR A 45 5.24 1.67 8.42
CA TYR A 45 4.97 2.68 9.43
C TYR A 45 3.57 2.50 10.03
N ASP A 46 3.31 1.33 10.61
CA ASP A 46 2.01 0.88 11.14
C ASP A 46 1.42 1.81 12.22
N LYS A 47 2.27 2.48 13.01
CA LYS A 47 1.82 3.49 14.00
C LYS A 47 1.35 4.79 13.38
N ASP A 48 1.88 5.14 12.21
CA ASP A 48 1.57 6.41 11.55
C ASP A 48 0.46 6.28 10.50
N ALA A 49 0.39 5.12 9.82
CA ALA A 49 -0.57 4.85 8.76
C ALA A 49 -1.19 3.43 8.89
N PRO A 50 -1.84 3.10 10.04
CA PRO A 50 -2.32 1.75 10.34
C PRO A 50 -3.32 1.21 9.32
N LYS A 51 -4.26 2.02 8.84
CA LYS A 51 -5.26 1.61 7.85
C LYS A 51 -4.60 1.31 6.49
N THR A 52 -3.69 2.17 6.08
CA THR A 52 -2.95 2.04 4.81
C THR A 52 -2.05 0.81 4.81
N VAL A 53 -1.31 0.59 5.91
CA VAL A 53 -0.46 -0.60 6.09
C VAL A 53 -1.29 -1.87 6.08
N ALA A 54 -2.38 -1.94 6.86
CA ALA A 54 -3.26 -3.10 6.90
C ALA A 54 -3.86 -3.42 5.52
N ASN A 55 -4.25 -2.39 4.75
CA ASN A 55 -4.76 -2.53 3.40
C ASN A 55 -3.67 -3.06 2.44
N PHE A 56 -2.46 -2.51 2.46
CA PHE A 56 -1.37 -2.99 1.62
C PHE A 56 -1.05 -4.45 1.92
N ILE A 57 -0.93 -4.83 3.20
CA ILE A 57 -0.67 -6.21 3.64
C ILE A 57 -1.77 -7.16 3.16
N LYS A 58 -3.05 -6.76 3.27
CA LYS A 58 -4.19 -7.54 2.78
C LYS A 58 -4.05 -7.81 1.28
N LEU A 59 -3.89 -6.76 0.47
CA LEU A 59 -3.78 -6.87 -0.98
C LEU A 59 -2.55 -7.70 -1.40
N ALA A 60 -1.41 -7.54 -0.72
CA ALA A 60 -0.22 -8.34 -0.98
C ALA A 60 -0.45 -9.83 -0.69
N LYS A 61 -1.09 -10.17 0.44
CA LYS A 61 -1.44 -11.56 0.79
C LYS A 61 -2.46 -12.20 -0.15
N GLU A 62 -3.35 -11.40 -0.74
CA GLU A 62 -4.31 -11.83 -1.75
C GLU A 62 -3.69 -11.98 -3.15
N GLY A 63 -2.40 -11.64 -3.31
CA GLY A 63 -1.71 -11.67 -4.60
C GLY A 63 -2.14 -10.57 -5.57
N PHE A 64 -2.86 -9.54 -5.08
CA PHE A 64 -3.40 -8.45 -5.89
C PHE A 64 -2.32 -7.76 -6.73
N TYR A 65 -1.13 -7.54 -6.16
CA TYR A 65 -0.04 -6.84 -6.82
C TYR A 65 0.74 -7.68 -7.82
N ASN A 66 0.62 -9.03 -7.80
CA ASN A 66 1.35 -9.90 -8.71
C ASN A 66 0.93 -9.62 -10.16
N GLY A 67 1.91 -9.36 -11.01
CA GLY A 67 1.70 -8.98 -12.42
C GLY A 67 1.40 -7.50 -12.65
N THR A 68 1.17 -6.67 -11.60
CA THR A 68 1.10 -5.21 -11.79
C THR A 68 2.48 -4.65 -12.12
N THR A 69 2.55 -3.48 -12.72
CA THR A 69 3.81 -2.87 -13.15
C THR A 69 4.11 -1.57 -12.44
N PHE A 70 5.37 -1.17 -12.47
CA PHE A 70 5.74 0.23 -12.27
C PHE A 70 5.45 0.97 -13.58
N HIS A 71 4.21 1.46 -13.70
CA HIS A 71 3.66 2.06 -14.92
C HIS A 71 4.02 3.53 -15.12
N ARG A 72 4.65 4.16 -14.12
CA ARG A 72 5.14 5.55 -14.21
C ARG A 72 6.46 5.67 -13.48
N VAL A 73 7.52 6.07 -14.21
CA VAL A 73 8.87 6.23 -13.66
C VAL A 73 9.43 7.58 -14.07
N ILE A 74 9.85 8.38 -13.08
CA ILE A 74 10.42 9.71 -13.29
C ILE A 74 11.76 9.78 -12.53
N PRO A 75 12.91 9.72 -13.23
CA PRO A 75 14.23 9.85 -12.62
C PRO A 75 14.34 11.09 -11.75
N GLY A 76 14.95 10.93 -10.56
CA GLY A 76 15.12 12.02 -9.62
C GLY A 76 13.81 12.50 -8.95
N PHE A 77 12.69 11.78 -9.15
CA PHE A 77 11.42 12.07 -8.48
C PHE A 77 10.87 10.82 -7.79
N MET A 78 10.24 9.89 -8.53
CA MET A 78 9.62 8.69 -7.95
C MET A 78 9.41 7.60 -9.00
N ILE A 79 9.12 6.37 -8.54
CA ILE A 79 8.52 5.30 -9.34
C ILE A 79 7.15 4.95 -8.76
N GLN A 80 6.12 4.79 -9.60
CA GLN A 80 4.73 4.52 -9.20
C GLN A 80 4.23 3.23 -9.81
N GLY A 81 3.52 2.43 -9.01
CA GLY A 81 2.93 1.16 -9.43
C GLY A 81 1.69 0.78 -8.61
N GLY A 82 1.27 -0.49 -8.71
CA GLY A 82 0.15 -1.03 -7.94
C GLY A 82 -1.23 -0.83 -8.58
N ASP A 83 -1.27 -0.48 -9.86
CA ASP A 83 -2.50 -0.42 -10.66
C ASP A 83 -2.83 -1.80 -11.23
N PRO A 84 -4.02 -2.40 -10.96
CA PRO A 84 -4.41 -3.67 -11.53
C PRO A 84 -4.59 -3.63 -13.05
N LEU A 85 -4.91 -2.48 -13.66
CA LEU A 85 -5.04 -2.33 -15.11
C LEU A 85 -3.68 -2.41 -15.83
N SER A 86 -2.57 -2.15 -15.14
CA SER A 86 -1.23 -2.28 -15.74
C SER A 86 -0.84 -3.73 -16.09
N LYS A 87 -1.66 -4.73 -15.71
CA LYS A 87 -1.45 -6.15 -16.05
C LYS A 87 -1.77 -6.47 -17.50
N ASP A 88 -2.74 -5.79 -18.08
CA ASP A 88 -3.21 -6.03 -19.45
C ASP A 88 -2.26 -5.45 -20.52
N GLY A 89 -2.66 -5.53 -21.79
CA GLY A 89 -1.89 -4.99 -22.91
C GLY A 89 -2.18 -3.51 -23.23
N ASP A 90 -3.22 -2.93 -22.61
CA ASP A 90 -3.64 -1.55 -22.88
C ASP A 90 -2.94 -0.57 -21.95
N ARG A 91 -1.87 0.04 -22.45
CA ARG A 91 -1.10 1.04 -21.70
C ARG A 91 -1.81 2.40 -21.59
N SER A 92 -2.91 2.60 -22.29
CA SER A 92 -3.65 3.88 -22.26
C SER A 92 -4.44 4.07 -20.97
N ASN A 93 -4.77 2.96 -20.28
CA ASN A 93 -5.51 2.94 -19.03
C ASN A 93 -4.62 2.82 -17.77
N ASP A 94 -3.29 2.65 -17.96
CA ASP A 94 -2.35 2.57 -16.83
C ASP A 94 -2.46 3.79 -15.91
N GLY A 95 -2.50 3.56 -14.62
CA GLY A 95 -2.62 4.60 -13.60
C GLY A 95 -4.05 4.97 -13.22
N THR A 96 -5.06 4.36 -13.86
CA THR A 96 -6.48 4.69 -13.61
C THR A 96 -7.23 3.66 -12.76
N GLY A 97 -6.65 2.47 -12.52
CA GLY A 97 -7.27 1.39 -11.79
C GLY A 97 -7.03 1.42 -10.28
N GLY A 98 -7.74 0.52 -9.58
CA GLY A 98 -7.65 0.32 -8.15
C GLY A 98 -8.50 -0.86 -7.68
N PRO A 99 -8.57 -1.13 -6.37
CA PRO A 99 -9.30 -2.28 -5.81
C PRO A 99 -10.81 -2.05 -5.71
N GLY A 100 -11.35 -0.94 -6.23
CA GLY A 100 -12.77 -0.58 -6.14
C GLY A 100 -13.16 0.20 -4.87
N TYR A 101 -12.19 0.60 -4.07
CA TYR A 101 -12.37 1.43 -2.87
C TYR A 101 -11.15 2.32 -2.62
N THR A 102 -11.31 3.30 -1.74
CA THR A 102 -10.24 4.19 -1.27
C THR A 102 -9.93 3.93 0.20
N VAL A 103 -8.76 4.38 0.65
CA VAL A 103 -8.38 4.37 2.08
C VAL A 103 -8.26 5.81 2.56
N ASP A 104 -8.81 6.12 3.73
CA ASP A 104 -8.70 7.45 4.33
C ASP A 104 -7.25 7.90 4.45
N ALA A 105 -7.02 9.20 4.32
CA ALA A 105 -5.70 9.79 4.45
C ALA A 105 -5.16 9.65 5.89
N GLU A 106 -3.88 9.26 5.99
CA GLU A 106 -3.12 9.14 7.25
C GLU A 106 -1.79 9.91 7.12
N ILE A 107 -1.89 11.20 6.83
CA ILE A 107 -0.77 12.07 6.47
C ILE A 107 -0.04 12.55 7.72
N LYS A 108 1.11 11.96 8.01
CA LYS A 108 1.92 12.28 9.21
C LYS A 108 3.41 12.46 8.92
N ARG A 109 3.93 11.79 7.90
CA ARG A 109 5.37 11.74 7.61
C ARG A 109 5.75 12.55 6.39
N GLU A 110 7.03 12.96 6.35
CA GLU A 110 7.64 13.65 5.23
C GLU A 110 8.06 12.67 4.13
N HIS A 111 8.15 13.19 2.90
CA HIS A 111 8.59 12.47 1.72
C HIS A 111 10.11 12.57 1.58
N LYS A 112 10.84 11.59 2.14
CA LYS A 112 12.30 11.45 2.01
C LYS A 112 12.63 10.38 0.95
N ARG A 113 13.90 10.33 0.50
CA ARG A 113 14.37 9.23 -0.35
C ARG A 113 14.09 7.88 0.32
N GLY A 114 13.51 6.95 -0.45
CA GLY A 114 13.16 5.61 0.01
C GLY A 114 11.77 5.50 0.63
N THR A 115 11.11 6.62 1.02
CA THR A 115 9.75 6.53 1.57
C THR A 115 8.75 6.06 0.53
N VAL A 116 7.81 5.21 0.97
CA VAL A 116 6.72 4.64 0.18
C VAL A 116 5.42 5.31 0.57
N ALA A 117 4.72 5.89 -0.40
CA ALA A 117 3.50 6.64 -0.18
C ALA A 117 2.38 6.21 -1.13
N THR A 118 1.13 6.43 -0.73
CA THR A 118 -0.04 6.12 -1.57
C THR A 118 -0.22 7.17 -2.65
N ALA A 119 -0.59 6.72 -3.88
CA ALA A 119 -1.10 7.61 -4.90
C ALA A 119 -2.56 7.99 -4.62
N ARG A 120 -3.04 9.09 -5.19
CA ARG A 120 -4.41 9.57 -5.08
C ARG A 120 -4.78 10.51 -6.22
N LEU A 121 -6.07 10.75 -6.39
CA LEU A 121 -6.58 11.80 -7.28
C LEU A 121 -6.28 13.20 -6.69
N GLY A 122 -6.23 14.21 -7.56
CA GLY A 122 -5.98 15.60 -7.18
C GLY A 122 -7.08 16.21 -6.30
N ASP A 123 -6.75 17.26 -5.55
CA ASP A 123 -7.62 17.86 -4.52
C ASP A 123 -8.97 18.34 -5.06
N ALA A 124 -9.03 18.75 -6.35
CA ALA A 124 -10.27 19.22 -6.99
C ALA A 124 -11.39 18.15 -7.02
N VAL A 125 -11.01 16.86 -7.11
CA VAL A 125 -11.96 15.73 -7.15
C VAL A 125 -11.87 14.85 -5.91
N ASN A 126 -10.86 15.07 -5.06
CA ASN A 126 -10.61 14.30 -3.85
C ASN A 126 -10.14 15.21 -2.70
N PRO A 127 -11.02 16.10 -2.19
CA PRO A 127 -10.66 17.08 -1.15
C PRO A 127 -10.24 16.41 0.17
N ASN A 128 -10.72 15.19 0.45
CA ASN A 128 -10.36 14.41 1.63
C ASN A 128 -9.01 13.71 1.52
N LYS A 129 -8.33 13.83 0.38
CA LYS A 129 -7.01 13.24 0.11
C LYS A 129 -6.95 11.71 0.33
N ALA A 130 -8.08 11.00 0.19
CA ALA A 130 -8.14 9.56 0.29
C ALA A 130 -7.26 8.90 -0.77
N SER A 131 -6.61 7.78 -0.46
CA SER A 131 -5.72 7.07 -1.39
C SER A 131 -6.50 6.38 -2.50
N SER A 132 -5.80 6.00 -3.59
CA SER A 132 -6.37 5.17 -4.66
C SER A 132 -6.71 3.73 -4.24
N GLY A 133 -6.39 3.34 -3.02
CA GLY A 133 -6.62 2.01 -2.47
C GLY A 133 -5.50 0.99 -2.77
N SER A 134 -4.84 1.05 -3.93
CA SER A 134 -3.74 0.12 -4.25
C SER A 134 -2.49 0.78 -4.83
N GLN A 135 -2.62 1.88 -5.55
CA GLN A 135 -1.46 2.51 -6.17
C GLN A 135 -0.56 3.19 -5.14
N PHE A 136 0.73 3.02 -5.30
CA PHE A 136 1.76 3.60 -4.43
C PHE A 136 2.96 4.08 -5.25
N PHE A 137 3.78 4.92 -4.63
CA PHE A 137 5.03 5.37 -5.23
C PHE A 137 6.19 5.34 -4.21
N ILE A 138 7.41 5.17 -4.73
CA ILE A 138 8.66 5.17 -3.96
C ILE A 138 9.44 6.42 -4.35
N ASN A 139 9.79 7.23 -3.37
CA ASN A 139 10.52 8.48 -3.57
C ASN A 139 12.01 8.24 -3.85
N LEU A 140 12.55 8.87 -4.90
CA LEU A 140 13.98 8.81 -5.25
C LEU A 140 14.81 9.88 -4.57
N LYS A 141 14.18 10.91 -4.04
CA LYS A 141 14.80 11.99 -3.25
C LYS A 141 13.81 12.54 -2.23
N SER A 142 14.21 13.53 -1.45
CA SER A 142 13.28 14.34 -0.65
C SER A 142 12.36 15.15 -1.58
N ASN A 143 11.06 14.97 -1.43
CA ASN A 143 10.03 15.63 -2.24
C ASN A 143 9.11 16.44 -1.32
N ASP A 144 9.68 17.49 -0.69
CA ASP A 144 9.02 18.26 0.38
C ASP A 144 7.70 18.91 -0.05
N PHE A 145 7.52 19.16 -1.35
CA PHE A 145 6.27 19.68 -1.92
C PHE A 145 5.09 18.69 -1.83
N LEU A 146 5.34 17.40 -1.55
CA LEU A 146 4.31 16.38 -1.31
C LEU A 146 3.90 16.30 0.16
N ASN A 147 4.65 16.93 1.07
CA ASN A 147 4.36 16.92 2.51
C ASN A 147 2.98 17.52 2.78
N GLY A 148 2.21 16.88 3.69
CA GLY A 148 0.83 17.27 3.95
C GLY A 148 -0.18 16.94 2.85
N GLY A 149 0.25 16.27 1.76
CA GLY A 149 -0.58 15.93 0.62
C GLY A 149 -0.83 14.44 0.42
N TYR A 150 0.07 13.57 0.90
CA TYR A 150 0.02 12.12 0.64
C TYR A 150 0.38 11.32 1.88
N THR A 151 -0.20 10.12 2.01
CA THR A 151 0.09 9.20 3.13
C THR A 151 1.38 8.44 2.85
N VAL A 152 2.41 8.66 3.65
CA VAL A 152 3.61 7.83 3.69
C VAL A 152 3.37 6.69 4.66
N PHE A 153 3.48 5.43 4.19
CA PHE A 153 3.15 4.24 4.97
C PHE A 153 4.30 3.25 5.16
N GLY A 154 5.46 3.50 4.55
CA GLY A 154 6.62 2.63 4.68
C GLY A 154 7.89 3.27 4.15
N ASN A 155 8.98 2.50 4.20
CA ASN A 155 10.29 2.90 3.70
C ASN A 155 11.04 1.69 3.12
N VAL A 156 11.78 1.90 2.05
CA VAL A 156 12.67 0.89 1.46
C VAL A 156 13.89 0.70 2.35
N ILE A 157 14.06 -0.51 2.88
CA ILE A 157 15.19 -0.89 3.75
C ILE A 157 16.27 -1.70 3.01
N ALA A 158 15.93 -2.27 1.85
CA ALA A 158 16.86 -2.92 0.94
C ALA A 158 16.35 -2.80 -0.50
N GLY A 159 17.28 -2.71 -1.48
CA GLY A 159 16.94 -2.63 -2.89
C GLY A 159 16.70 -1.22 -3.41
N MET A 160 17.20 -0.16 -2.76
CA MET A 160 17.15 1.20 -3.32
C MET A 160 17.95 1.33 -4.64
N ASP A 161 18.98 0.51 -4.84
CA ASP A 161 19.68 0.40 -6.13
C ASP A 161 18.79 -0.21 -7.22
N VAL A 162 17.86 -1.11 -6.85
CA VAL A 162 16.84 -1.66 -7.76
C VAL A 162 15.82 -0.59 -8.11
N VAL A 163 15.38 0.22 -7.13
CA VAL A 163 14.47 1.38 -7.37
C VAL A 163 15.10 2.37 -8.34
N ASP A 164 16.40 2.69 -8.18
CA ASP A 164 17.14 3.57 -9.09
C ASP A 164 17.21 2.97 -10.51
N LYS A 165 17.55 1.68 -10.66
CA LYS A 165 17.54 0.98 -11.94
C LYS A 165 16.17 1.02 -12.63
N ILE A 166 15.08 0.88 -11.87
CA ILE A 166 13.72 0.99 -12.40
C ILE A 166 13.43 2.40 -12.89
N ALA A 167 13.88 3.42 -12.16
CA ALA A 167 13.68 4.81 -12.55
C ALA A 167 14.40 5.19 -13.85
N ASP A 168 15.52 4.52 -14.14
CA ASP A 168 16.39 4.82 -15.28
C ASP A 168 16.04 4.03 -16.56
N VAL A 169 15.03 3.14 -16.54
CA VAL A 169 14.64 2.40 -17.75
C VAL A 169 14.11 3.36 -18.85
N PRO A 170 14.31 3.03 -20.13
CA PRO A 170 13.69 3.78 -21.23
C PRO A 170 12.16 3.83 -21.06
N ARG A 171 11.58 5.01 -21.26
CA ARG A 171 10.15 5.29 -21.07
C ARG A 171 9.57 6.15 -22.18
N ASP A 172 8.28 6.11 -22.32
CA ASP A 172 7.52 6.93 -23.26
C ASP A 172 7.32 8.37 -22.74
N PRO A 173 6.75 9.30 -23.56
CA PRO A 173 6.47 10.67 -23.12
C PRO A 173 5.48 10.80 -21.95
N ARG A 174 4.78 9.74 -21.56
CA ARG A 174 3.89 9.70 -20.40
C ARG A 174 4.57 9.11 -19.16
N ASP A 175 5.89 8.94 -19.21
CA ASP A 175 6.72 8.33 -18.16
C ASP A 175 6.47 6.82 -17.91
N ASN A 176 5.79 6.13 -18.84
CA ASN A 176 5.56 4.70 -18.74
C ASN A 176 6.74 3.92 -19.36
N PRO A 177 7.40 2.99 -18.65
CA PRO A 177 8.52 2.20 -19.18
C PRO A 177 8.19 1.54 -20.53
N ASN A 178 9.07 1.65 -21.53
CA ASN A 178 8.88 1.04 -22.84
C ASN A 178 8.72 -0.49 -22.73
N ASP A 179 9.55 -1.13 -21.91
CA ASP A 179 9.41 -2.52 -21.50
C ASP A 179 8.79 -2.58 -20.10
N LYS A 180 7.70 -3.33 -19.93
CA LYS A 180 7.03 -3.46 -18.64
C LYS A 180 8.00 -3.88 -17.52
N VAL A 181 8.01 -3.11 -16.44
CA VAL A 181 8.69 -3.46 -15.20
C VAL A 181 7.66 -4.06 -14.24
N GLU A 182 7.50 -5.38 -14.34
CA GLU A 182 6.49 -6.14 -13.61
C GLU A 182 6.93 -6.44 -12.19
N MET A 183 6.00 -6.34 -11.24
CA MET A 183 6.10 -6.92 -9.91
C MET A 183 5.71 -8.40 -10.02
N THR A 184 6.68 -9.26 -10.28
CA THR A 184 6.44 -10.70 -10.53
C THR A 184 5.84 -11.39 -9.31
N LYS A 185 6.22 -10.91 -8.12
CA LYS A 185 5.66 -11.35 -6.84
C LYS A 185 5.75 -10.26 -5.80
N VAL A 186 4.65 -10.06 -5.06
CA VAL A 186 4.64 -9.20 -3.87
C VAL A 186 4.10 -10.01 -2.71
N TYR A 187 4.87 -10.09 -1.62
CA TYR A 187 4.50 -10.90 -0.46
C TYR A 187 4.96 -10.28 0.85
N ILE A 188 4.33 -10.71 1.93
CA ILE A 188 4.63 -10.29 3.30
C ILE A 188 5.44 -11.39 3.98
N THR A 189 6.52 -11.01 4.64
CA THR A 189 7.40 -11.90 5.39
C THR A 189 7.96 -11.19 6.62
N THR A 190 8.83 -11.85 7.38
CA THR A 190 9.53 -11.21 8.49
C THR A 190 10.77 -10.45 8.00
N TYR A 191 11.19 -9.44 8.75
CA TYR A 191 12.41 -8.68 8.49
C TYR A 191 13.63 -9.61 8.29
N THR A 192 13.77 -10.60 9.18
CA THR A 192 14.89 -11.55 9.15
C THR A 192 14.90 -12.41 7.88
N GLU A 193 13.73 -12.89 7.45
CA GLU A 193 13.62 -13.73 6.23
C GLU A 193 13.85 -12.90 4.96
N ALA A 194 13.35 -11.66 4.92
CA ALA A 194 13.49 -10.79 3.76
C ALA A 194 14.95 -10.43 3.44
N LEU A 195 15.82 -10.33 4.46
CA LEU A 195 17.22 -9.93 4.35
C LEU A 195 18.21 -11.11 4.31
N LYS A 196 17.74 -12.36 4.35
CA LYS A 196 18.59 -13.53 4.10
C LYS A 196 19.13 -13.46 2.66
N LYS A 197 20.45 -13.62 2.55
CA LYS A 197 21.18 -13.68 1.28
C LYS A 197 21.01 -15.03 0.61
#